data_0d208fd552e10e41dd24bd34cdbd8855
#
_entry.id   0d208fd552e10e41dd24bd34cdbd8855
#
_cell.length_a   1.000
_cell.length_b   1.000
_cell.length_c   1.000
_cell.angle_alpha   90.00
_cell.angle_beta   90.00
_cell.angle_gamma   90.00
#
_symmetry.space_group_name_H-M   'P 1'
#
loop_
_entity.id
_entity.type
_entity.pdbx_description
1 polymer ?
#
loop_
_entity_poly.entity_id
_entity_poly.type
_entity_poly.pdbx_seq_one_letter_code
_entity_poly.pdbx_strand_id
1 'polypeptide(L)'
;MDENILDRVKKLHFVGIGGSGMCPMAEILHHKGFQLTGSDINESDTLERIKGYGIPVAMGHKAENIGDAECVVYTAACKADNPELVAAREKGIPTLERSVMLGMLTEKFKRPVAVSGTHGKTTTTAMLTEVLIDGGLDPSAIIGGKLPMLGANSRVGRSETIVVEACEYVDTFLQLHPAVSVILNIDADHLDYFKTVDNIVKSFHQFGEQTSQLVVVNGDNAKAMESVRGLQAKIVTFGMKDTNDYYPTEMNEEDTACEDFTLTYHGEKLGRVNLIVPGEHNMLNAIAAAAAAHCLGVAPEVICSTLGKFTGVHRRFEVLGKFEGVTVADDFAHHPTELTAVLTSAMKMGYRQVWAVFQPHTYSRTYNLLEDFAQALSIPDHLVMTEILAVREENKWGIHTSDLAAKVPGSVWFDSFEKIADYVMELAQPGDLILTLGGGDIYKCANLIVEKYKARQL
;
A
#
# COMPACT_ATOMS: atom_id res chain seq x y z
N MET A 1 -8.81 26.89 -12.80
CA MET A 1 -9.17 25.54 -12.35
C MET A 1 -10.49 25.19 -12.99
N ASP A 2 -10.56 24.10 -13.74
CA ASP A 2 -11.84 23.63 -14.26
C ASP A 2 -12.74 23.28 -13.07
N GLU A 3 -14.00 23.66 -13.15
CA GLU A 3 -14.97 23.47 -12.07
C GLU A 3 -15.10 21.95 -11.75
N ASN A 4 -14.97 21.59 -10.47
CA ASN A 4 -15.03 20.19 -10.04
C ASN A 4 -16.39 19.59 -10.42
N ILE A 5 -16.39 18.54 -11.27
CA ILE A 5 -17.63 17.95 -11.79
C ILE A 5 -18.59 17.50 -10.67
N LEU A 6 -18.06 17.11 -9.49
CA LEU A 6 -18.86 16.73 -8.33
C LEU A 6 -19.73 17.87 -7.77
N ASP A 7 -19.56 19.13 -8.22
CA ASP A 7 -20.46 20.24 -7.87
C ASP A 7 -21.71 20.28 -8.75
N ARG A 8 -21.68 19.63 -9.90
CA ARG A 8 -22.74 19.72 -10.93
C ARG A 8 -23.52 18.42 -11.10
N VAL A 9 -22.90 17.26 -10.84
CA VAL A 9 -23.53 15.94 -11.02
C VAL A 9 -24.02 15.37 -9.69
N LYS A 10 -25.04 14.52 -9.78
CA LYS A 10 -25.55 13.75 -8.63
C LYS A 10 -25.54 12.24 -8.88
N LYS A 11 -25.56 11.83 -10.15
CA LYS A 11 -25.65 10.41 -10.55
C LYS A 11 -24.34 9.96 -11.19
N LEU A 12 -23.68 9.01 -10.53
CA LEU A 12 -22.40 8.46 -10.99
C LEU A 12 -22.52 6.97 -11.27
N HIS A 13 -21.89 6.53 -12.35
CA HIS A 13 -21.74 5.10 -12.67
C HIS A 13 -20.28 4.69 -12.57
N PHE A 14 -19.98 3.60 -11.85
CA PHE A 14 -18.64 3.10 -11.62
C PHE A 14 -18.39 1.81 -12.39
N VAL A 15 -17.48 1.83 -13.36
CA VAL A 15 -17.05 0.65 -14.13
C VAL A 15 -15.91 -0.04 -13.38
N GLY A 16 -16.10 -1.26 -12.90
CA GLY A 16 -15.21 -1.99 -12.02
C GLY A 16 -15.33 -1.54 -10.56
N ILE A 17 -16.56 -1.36 -10.06
CA ILE A 17 -16.88 -0.77 -8.75
C ILE A 17 -16.33 -1.59 -7.58
N GLY A 18 -16.20 -2.92 -7.73
CA GLY A 18 -15.63 -3.82 -6.71
C GLY A 18 -14.11 -3.76 -6.58
N GLY A 19 -13.42 -3.02 -7.45
CA GLY A 19 -11.96 -2.86 -7.38
C GLY A 19 -11.53 -2.18 -6.09
N SER A 20 -10.35 -2.60 -5.53
CA SER A 20 -9.82 -2.12 -4.25
C SER A 20 -9.65 -0.59 -4.16
N GLY A 21 -9.40 0.09 -5.28
CA GLY A 21 -9.33 1.55 -5.32
C GLY A 21 -10.63 2.24 -5.71
N MET A 22 -11.62 1.50 -6.26
CA MET A 22 -12.92 2.03 -6.70
C MET A 22 -13.95 2.01 -5.55
N CYS A 23 -14.04 0.88 -4.87
CA CYS A 23 -14.96 0.66 -3.76
C CYS A 23 -14.85 1.75 -2.66
N PRO A 24 -13.65 2.13 -2.16
CA PRO A 24 -13.51 3.21 -1.18
C PRO A 24 -14.09 4.56 -1.61
N MET A 25 -13.87 4.93 -2.87
CA MET A 25 -14.41 6.19 -3.41
C MET A 25 -15.93 6.14 -3.51
N ALA A 26 -16.47 5.02 -3.99
CA ALA A 26 -17.92 4.83 -4.08
C ALA A 26 -18.58 4.93 -2.70
N GLU A 27 -18.00 4.32 -1.67
CA GLU A 27 -18.48 4.42 -0.29
C GLU A 27 -18.54 5.88 0.22
N ILE A 28 -17.44 6.62 0.06
CA ILE A 28 -17.39 8.02 0.53
C ILE A 28 -18.38 8.88 -0.26
N LEU A 29 -18.47 8.72 -1.59
CA LEU A 29 -19.42 9.47 -2.43
C LEU A 29 -20.87 9.12 -2.09
N HIS A 30 -21.18 7.84 -1.84
CA HIS A 30 -22.50 7.41 -1.40
C HIS A 30 -22.92 8.12 -0.09
N HIS A 31 -22.02 8.15 0.90
CA HIS A 31 -22.28 8.84 2.16
C HIS A 31 -22.35 10.37 2.03
N LYS A 32 -21.71 10.94 0.99
CA LYS A 32 -21.88 12.36 0.63
C LYS A 32 -23.17 12.63 -0.14
N GLY A 33 -24.03 11.63 -0.35
CA GLY A 33 -25.37 11.78 -0.94
C GLY A 33 -25.42 11.69 -2.47
N PHE A 34 -24.37 11.16 -3.10
CA PHE A 34 -24.42 10.83 -4.54
C PHE A 34 -25.24 9.57 -4.78
N GLN A 35 -25.99 9.54 -5.88
CA GLN A 35 -26.67 8.35 -6.37
C GLN A 35 -25.70 7.54 -7.21
N LEU A 36 -25.39 6.33 -6.78
CA LEU A 36 -24.39 5.50 -7.41
C LEU A 36 -25.02 4.27 -8.05
N THR A 37 -24.48 3.90 -9.20
CA THR A 37 -24.62 2.58 -9.81
C THR A 37 -23.24 2.08 -10.20
N GLY A 38 -23.10 0.79 -10.49
CA GLY A 38 -21.82 0.27 -10.96
C GLY A 38 -21.94 -1.04 -11.71
N SER A 39 -20.83 -1.46 -12.28
CA SER A 39 -20.66 -2.77 -12.91
C SER A 39 -19.35 -3.40 -12.47
N ASP A 40 -19.29 -4.71 -12.44
CA ASP A 40 -18.07 -5.50 -12.26
C ASP A 40 -18.18 -6.84 -12.98
N ILE A 41 -17.04 -7.48 -13.24
CA ILE A 41 -16.99 -8.83 -13.85
C ILE A 41 -16.67 -9.93 -12.82
N ASN A 42 -16.20 -9.55 -11.63
CA ASN A 42 -15.79 -10.47 -10.58
C ASN A 42 -16.62 -10.28 -9.32
N GLU A 43 -17.04 -11.37 -8.72
CA GLU A 43 -17.53 -11.36 -7.33
C GLU A 43 -16.34 -11.19 -6.38
N SER A 44 -16.53 -10.37 -5.33
CA SER A 44 -15.51 -10.11 -4.31
C SER A 44 -16.15 -9.57 -3.03
N ASP A 45 -15.44 -9.66 -1.90
CA ASP A 45 -15.90 -9.12 -0.62
C ASP A 45 -16.16 -7.60 -0.72
N THR A 46 -15.35 -6.88 -1.50
CA THR A 46 -15.54 -5.45 -1.74
C THR A 46 -16.81 -5.18 -2.55
N LEU A 47 -17.15 -6.04 -3.51
CA LEU A 47 -18.38 -5.93 -4.29
C LEU A 47 -19.61 -6.20 -3.42
N GLU A 48 -19.57 -7.24 -2.57
CA GLU A 48 -20.64 -7.53 -1.62
C GLU A 48 -20.86 -6.39 -0.63
N ARG A 49 -19.77 -5.73 -0.18
CA ARG A 49 -19.85 -4.55 0.67
C ARG A 49 -20.56 -3.39 -0.02
N ILE A 50 -20.27 -3.13 -1.30
CA ILE A 50 -20.96 -2.11 -2.11
C ILE A 50 -22.45 -2.42 -2.26
N LYS A 51 -22.79 -3.68 -2.56
CA LYS A 51 -24.19 -4.14 -2.63
C LYS A 51 -24.91 -3.95 -1.28
N GLY A 52 -24.18 -4.16 -0.18
CA GLY A 52 -24.70 -3.95 1.20
C GLY A 52 -25.13 -2.52 1.51
N TYR A 53 -24.57 -1.50 0.84
CA TYR A 53 -25.03 -0.12 0.89
C TYR A 53 -26.29 0.16 0.05
N GLY A 54 -26.82 -0.86 -0.65
CA GLY A 54 -27.96 -0.68 -1.55
C GLY A 54 -27.60 -0.05 -2.90
N ILE A 55 -26.31 0.01 -3.25
CA ILE A 55 -25.84 0.51 -4.54
C ILE A 55 -26.11 -0.58 -5.60
N PRO A 56 -26.91 -0.30 -6.67
CA PRO A 56 -27.16 -1.25 -7.74
C PRO A 56 -25.87 -1.58 -8.50
N VAL A 57 -25.57 -2.87 -8.65
CA VAL A 57 -24.39 -3.36 -9.37
C VAL A 57 -24.82 -4.37 -10.43
N ALA A 58 -24.43 -4.12 -11.69
CA ALA A 58 -24.61 -5.06 -12.79
C ALA A 58 -23.38 -5.98 -12.91
N MET A 59 -23.60 -7.28 -13.08
CA MET A 59 -22.52 -8.22 -13.41
C MET A 59 -22.30 -8.26 -14.92
N GLY A 60 -21.04 -8.00 -15.34
CA GLY A 60 -20.66 -7.84 -16.72
C GLY A 60 -20.87 -6.43 -17.24
N HIS A 61 -20.14 -6.09 -18.34
CA HIS A 61 -20.15 -4.76 -18.92
C HIS A 61 -21.10 -4.71 -20.12
N LYS A 62 -22.10 -3.82 -20.07
CA LYS A 62 -23.06 -3.58 -21.15
C LYS A 62 -23.41 -2.10 -21.25
N ALA A 63 -23.68 -1.63 -22.47
CA ALA A 63 -24.00 -0.22 -22.75
C ALA A 63 -25.17 0.33 -21.92
N GLU A 64 -26.16 -0.50 -21.63
CA GLU A 64 -27.34 -0.13 -20.85
C GLU A 64 -27.06 0.11 -19.35
N ASN A 65 -25.96 -0.42 -18.82
CA ASN A 65 -25.63 -0.30 -17.38
C ASN A 65 -25.46 1.16 -16.93
N ILE A 66 -24.98 2.06 -17.81
CA ILE A 66 -24.77 3.47 -17.48
C ILE A 66 -26.08 4.22 -17.20
N GLY A 67 -27.22 3.70 -17.66
CA GLY A 67 -28.55 4.27 -17.40
C GLY A 67 -28.65 5.77 -17.67
N ASP A 68 -29.00 6.52 -16.61
CA ASP A 68 -29.12 7.98 -16.57
C ASP A 68 -27.96 8.65 -15.81
N ALA A 69 -26.81 8.00 -15.74
CA ALA A 69 -25.60 8.55 -15.12
C ALA A 69 -25.19 9.88 -15.78
N GLU A 70 -24.78 10.82 -14.98
CA GLU A 70 -24.30 12.14 -15.41
C GLU A 70 -22.76 12.17 -15.55
N CYS A 71 -22.08 11.19 -14.96
CA CYS A 71 -20.64 10.95 -15.12
C CYS A 71 -20.33 9.46 -14.92
N VAL A 72 -19.38 8.94 -15.70
CA VAL A 72 -18.90 7.56 -15.61
C VAL A 72 -17.47 7.56 -15.08
N VAL A 73 -17.23 6.81 -14.01
CA VAL A 73 -15.90 6.62 -13.40
C VAL A 73 -15.40 5.24 -13.75
N TYR A 74 -14.15 5.11 -14.17
CA TYR A 74 -13.60 3.82 -14.57
C TYR A 74 -12.20 3.55 -14.01
N THR A 75 -11.89 2.26 -13.79
CA THR A 75 -10.57 1.83 -13.38
C THR A 75 -9.59 1.85 -14.56
N ALA A 76 -8.31 2.11 -14.29
CA ALA A 76 -7.23 2.04 -15.29
C ALA A 76 -7.09 0.65 -15.97
N ALA A 77 -7.70 -0.41 -15.40
CA ALA A 77 -7.77 -1.73 -16.01
C ALA A 77 -8.79 -1.80 -17.17
N CYS A 78 -9.70 -0.84 -17.25
CA CYS A 78 -10.77 -0.80 -18.25
C CYS A 78 -10.19 -0.38 -19.60
N LYS A 79 -10.48 -1.18 -20.64
CA LYS A 79 -10.04 -0.87 -22.00
C LYS A 79 -10.95 0.20 -22.63
N ALA A 80 -10.39 0.95 -23.60
CA ALA A 80 -11.10 2.03 -24.27
C ALA A 80 -12.33 1.56 -25.08
N ASP A 81 -12.40 0.29 -25.45
CA ASP A 81 -13.50 -0.36 -26.16
C ASP A 81 -14.58 -0.95 -25.25
N ASN A 82 -14.47 -0.75 -23.92
CA ASN A 82 -15.50 -1.18 -22.98
C ASN A 82 -16.87 -0.59 -23.37
N PRO A 83 -17.94 -1.42 -23.47
CA PRO A 83 -19.25 -0.97 -23.99
C PRO A 83 -19.87 0.17 -23.17
N GLU A 84 -19.63 0.25 -21.87
CA GLU A 84 -20.11 1.33 -21.00
C GLU A 84 -19.41 2.65 -21.30
N LEU A 85 -18.07 2.61 -21.53
CA LEU A 85 -17.30 3.79 -21.91
C LEU A 85 -17.64 4.26 -23.34
N VAL A 86 -17.90 3.33 -24.26
CA VAL A 86 -18.36 3.65 -25.61
C VAL A 86 -19.71 4.35 -25.55
N ALA A 87 -20.70 3.76 -24.84
CA ALA A 87 -22.03 4.33 -24.67
C ALA A 87 -22.01 5.71 -23.98
N ALA A 88 -21.13 5.91 -22.98
CA ALA A 88 -20.97 7.22 -22.32
C ALA A 88 -20.49 8.27 -23.32
N ARG A 89 -19.47 7.96 -24.14
CA ARG A 89 -18.96 8.86 -25.19
C ARG A 89 -20.00 9.20 -26.25
N GLU A 90 -20.77 8.21 -26.70
CA GLU A 90 -21.85 8.42 -27.69
C GLU A 90 -22.96 9.33 -27.16
N LYS A 91 -23.23 9.25 -25.81
CA LYS A 91 -24.22 10.11 -25.14
C LYS A 91 -23.66 11.46 -24.69
N GLY A 92 -22.36 11.72 -24.89
CA GLY A 92 -21.70 12.94 -24.40
C GLY A 92 -21.58 13.01 -22.86
N ILE A 93 -21.65 11.87 -22.18
CA ILE A 93 -21.49 11.78 -20.72
C ILE A 93 -19.98 11.81 -20.39
N PRO A 94 -19.51 12.69 -19.49
CA PRO A 94 -18.12 12.73 -19.05
C PRO A 94 -17.66 11.39 -18.50
N THR A 95 -16.43 10.99 -18.88
CA THR A 95 -15.78 9.78 -18.37
C THR A 95 -14.50 10.16 -17.65
N LEU A 96 -14.31 9.71 -16.40
CA LEU A 96 -13.17 10.03 -15.56
C LEU A 96 -12.43 8.76 -15.14
N GLU A 97 -11.13 8.79 -15.29
CA GLU A 97 -10.29 7.73 -14.71
C GLU A 97 -10.27 7.86 -13.17
N ARG A 98 -10.08 6.73 -12.47
CA ARG A 98 -10.11 6.60 -11.01
C ARG A 98 -9.25 7.66 -10.30
N SER A 99 -8.04 7.93 -10.78
CA SER A 99 -7.12 8.89 -10.15
C SER A 99 -7.65 10.32 -10.22
N VAL A 100 -8.24 10.71 -11.34
CA VAL A 100 -8.87 12.02 -11.52
C VAL A 100 -10.06 12.19 -10.58
N MET A 101 -10.91 11.16 -10.47
CA MET A 101 -12.04 11.18 -9.54
C MET A 101 -11.55 11.23 -8.08
N LEU A 102 -10.45 10.54 -7.73
CA LEU A 102 -9.86 10.61 -6.40
C LEU A 102 -9.40 12.03 -6.08
N GLY A 103 -8.73 12.72 -7.02
CA GLY A 103 -8.34 14.12 -6.87
C GLY A 103 -9.56 15.00 -6.57
N MET A 104 -10.59 14.93 -7.42
CA MET A 104 -11.83 15.69 -7.27
C MET A 104 -12.55 15.38 -5.95
N LEU A 105 -12.54 14.11 -5.50
CA LEU A 105 -13.12 13.72 -4.22
C LEU A 105 -12.36 14.36 -3.05
N THR A 106 -11.01 14.33 -3.07
CA THR A 106 -10.20 14.90 -1.99
C THR A 106 -10.39 16.41 -1.85
N GLU A 107 -10.63 17.13 -2.95
CA GLU A 107 -10.98 18.56 -2.92
C GLU A 107 -12.29 18.87 -2.17
N LYS A 108 -13.15 17.87 -1.92
CA LYS A 108 -14.37 18.04 -1.11
C LYS A 108 -14.10 18.01 0.40
N PHE A 109 -12.83 17.97 0.79
CA PHE A 109 -12.38 18.01 2.17
C PHE A 109 -11.47 19.24 2.39
N LYS A 110 -11.53 19.86 3.56
CA LYS A 110 -10.67 21.03 3.87
C LYS A 110 -9.24 20.65 4.19
N ARG A 111 -9.04 19.39 4.66
CA ARG A 111 -7.72 18.87 5.01
C ARG A 111 -7.47 17.50 4.37
N PRO A 112 -7.20 17.47 3.07
CA PRO A 112 -6.67 16.26 2.44
C PRO A 112 -5.24 16.02 2.92
N VAL A 113 -4.97 14.81 3.42
CA VAL A 113 -3.65 14.32 3.81
C VAL A 113 -3.26 13.20 2.85
N ALA A 114 -2.17 13.37 2.13
CA ALA A 114 -1.73 12.40 1.12
C ALA A 114 -0.38 11.79 1.52
N VAL A 115 -0.32 10.46 1.62
CA VAL A 115 0.89 9.73 1.98
C VAL A 115 1.51 9.12 0.73
N SER A 116 2.70 9.59 0.37
CA SER A 116 3.46 9.20 -0.82
C SER A 116 4.85 8.65 -0.48
N GLY A 117 5.52 8.10 -1.47
CA GLY A 117 6.84 7.48 -1.35
C GLY A 117 6.91 6.20 -2.15
N THR A 118 8.08 5.75 -2.53
CA THR A 118 8.24 4.48 -3.24
C THR A 118 7.79 3.32 -2.36
N HIS A 119 8.19 3.31 -1.09
CA HIS A 119 7.89 2.25 -0.11
C HIS A 119 7.20 2.79 1.14
N GLY A 120 6.44 1.94 1.85
CA GLY A 120 5.84 2.25 3.16
C GLY A 120 4.49 2.96 3.13
N LYS A 121 3.99 3.40 1.96
CA LYS A 121 2.73 4.17 1.80
C LYS A 121 1.55 3.58 2.57
N THR A 122 1.22 2.33 2.30
CA THR A 122 0.05 1.64 2.89
C THR A 122 0.14 1.57 4.40
N THR A 123 1.29 1.18 4.94
CA THR A 123 1.51 1.06 6.38
C THR A 123 1.43 2.41 7.07
N THR A 124 2.08 3.45 6.51
CA THR A 124 2.04 4.81 7.07
C THR A 124 0.64 5.40 7.00
N THR A 125 -0.09 5.22 5.88
CA THR A 125 -1.49 5.65 5.74
C THR A 125 -2.38 5.00 6.79
N ALA A 126 -2.18 3.70 7.06
CA ALA A 126 -2.90 2.96 8.07
C ALA A 126 -2.59 3.46 9.50
N MET A 127 -1.30 3.55 9.86
CA MET A 127 -0.85 4.09 11.15
C MET A 127 -1.40 5.50 11.40
N LEU A 128 -1.26 6.39 10.41
CA LEU A 128 -1.78 7.75 10.51
C LEU A 128 -3.31 7.76 10.69
N THR A 129 -4.02 6.91 9.96
CA THR A 129 -5.48 6.81 10.07
C THR A 129 -5.90 6.38 11.47
N GLU A 130 -5.28 5.35 12.06
CA GLU A 130 -5.57 4.92 13.43
C GLU A 130 -5.26 6.01 14.45
N VAL A 131 -4.10 6.66 14.34
CA VAL A 131 -3.71 7.75 15.25
C VAL A 131 -4.69 8.93 15.17
N LEU A 132 -5.16 9.28 13.97
CA LEU A 132 -6.15 10.36 13.84
C LEU A 132 -7.53 9.97 14.38
N ILE A 133 -7.93 8.69 14.27
CA ILE A 133 -9.18 8.16 14.86
C ILE A 133 -9.09 8.25 16.39
N ASP A 134 -8.03 7.69 16.98
CA ASP A 134 -7.84 7.68 18.45
C ASP A 134 -7.65 9.10 19.01
N GLY A 135 -7.06 10.00 18.20
CA GLY A 135 -6.94 11.42 18.47
C GLY A 135 -8.27 12.21 18.35
N GLY A 136 -9.38 11.54 18.02
CA GLY A 136 -10.71 12.16 17.94
C GLY A 136 -10.94 13.02 16.70
N LEU A 137 -10.07 12.96 15.70
CA LEU A 137 -10.20 13.75 14.47
C LEU A 137 -11.19 13.17 13.45
N ASP A 138 -11.66 11.94 13.64
CA ASP A 138 -12.69 11.28 12.83
C ASP A 138 -12.51 11.42 11.30
N PRO A 139 -11.35 11.05 10.73
CA PRO A 139 -11.07 11.23 9.30
C PRO A 139 -11.84 10.25 8.42
N SER A 140 -12.10 10.61 7.16
CA SER A 140 -12.28 9.64 6.09
C SER A 140 -10.91 9.11 5.68
N ALA A 141 -10.84 7.86 5.16
CA ALA A 141 -9.58 7.27 4.72
C ALA A 141 -9.75 6.36 3.50
N ILE A 142 -8.73 6.35 2.65
CA ILE A 142 -8.55 5.40 1.52
C ILE A 142 -7.14 4.85 1.64
N ILE A 143 -7.04 3.57 1.99
CA ILE A 143 -5.80 2.86 2.31
C ILE A 143 -5.54 1.81 1.23
N GLY A 144 -4.29 1.59 0.85
CA GLY A 144 -3.93 0.60 -0.17
C GLY A 144 -4.16 -0.86 0.22
N GLY A 145 -4.30 -1.15 1.52
CA GLY A 145 -4.56 -2.47 2.09
C GLY A 145 -5.68 -2.46 3.12
N LYS A 146 -6.22 -3.64 3.41
CA LYS A 146 -7.26 -3.81 4.43
C LYS A 146 -6.65 -3.61 5.82
N LEU A 147 -7.23 -2.66 6.58
CA LEU A 147 -6.83 -2.37 7.95
C LEU A 147 -7.65 -3.23 8.91
N PRO A 148 -7.03 -4.09 9.75
CA PRO A 148 -7.76 -5.02 10.63
C PRO A 148 -8.78 -4.33 11.53
N MET A 149 -8.42 -3.21 12.15
CA MET A 149 -9.29 -2.38 12.99
C MET A 149 -10.60 -1.97 12.29
N LEU A 150 -10.53 -1.70 10.97
CA LEU A 150 -11.69 -1.29 10.17
C LEU A 150 -12.40 -2.46 9.49
N GLY A 151 -11.74 -3.61 9.37
CA GLY A 151 -12.19 -4.71 8.51
C GLY A 151 -12.29 -4.34 7.03
N ALA A 152 -11.68 -3.21 6.62
CA ALA A 152 -11.82 -2.59 5.30
C ALA A 152 -10.54 -1.82 4.92
N ASN A 153 -10.46 -1.41 3.67
CA ASN A 153 -9.42 -0.51 3.17
C ASN A 153 -9.92 0.94 3.01
N SER A 154 -11.06 1.25 3.61
CA SER A 154 -11.69 2.56 3.60
C SER A 154 -12.40 2.84 4.91
N ARG A 155 -12.56 4.13 5.17
CA ARG A 155 -13.37 4.65 6.26
C ARG A 155 -14.11 5.90 5.82
N VAL A 156 -15.36 6.01 6.20
CA VAL A 156 -16.14 7.24 6.08
C VAL A 156 -16.18 7.92 7.45
N GLY A 157 -15.45 9.01 7.59
CA GLY A 157 -15.45 9.87 8.78
C GLY A 157 -16.41 11.04 8.61
N ARG A 158 -16.63 11.76 9.71
CA ARG A 158 -17.53 12.95 9.75
C ARG A 158 -16.77 14.26 9.66
N SER A 159 -15.44 14.24 9.81
CA SER A 159 -14.65 15.46 9.76
C SER A 159 -14.34 15.91 8.33
N GLU A 160 -13.76 17.10 8.23
CA GLU A 160 -13.27 17.68 6.99
C GLU A 160 -11.86 17.19 6.61
N THR A 161 -11.40 16.08 7.22
CA THR A 161 -10.10 15.47 6.97
C THR A 161 -10.28 14.15 6.21
N ILE A 162 -9.49 13.97 5.18
CA ILE A 162 -9.37 12.69 4.48
C ILE A 162 -7.89 12.30 4.38
N VAL A 163 -7.57 11.05 4.68
CA VAL A 163 -6.24 10.47 4.51
C VAL A 163 -6.27 9.54 3.30
N VAL A 164 -5.36 9.74 2.36
CA VAL A 164 -5.29 8.93 1.14
C VAL A 164 -3.87 8.45 0.87
N GLU A 165 -3.76 7.24 0.38
CA GLU A 165 -2.52 6.75 -0.21
C GLU A 165 -2.32 7.38 -1.59
N ALA A 166 -1.15 8.01 -1.82
CA ALA A 166 -0.80 8.75 -3.02
C ALA A 166 0.24 7.97 -3.83
N CYS A 167 -0.22 7.22 -4.82
CA CYS A 167 0.64 6.40 -5.67
C CYS A 167 1.30 7.26 -6.75
N GLU A 168 2.63 7.16 -6.85
CA GLU A 168 3.44 7.87 -7.84
C GLU A 168 3.37 7.27 -9.25
N TYR A 169 2.99 5.99 -9.35
CA TYR A 169 2.97 5.30 -10.65
C TYR A 169 2.09 6.02 -11.68
N VAL A 170 2.65 6.26 -12.86
CA VAL A 170 2.02 6.99 -13.97
C VAL A 170 1.52 8.38 -13.53
N ASP A 171 2.23 9.02 -12.59
CA ASP A 171 1.94 10.34 -12.04
C ASP A 171 0.52 10.50 -11.46
N THR A 172 -0.12 9.37 -11.04
CA THR A 172 -1.51 9.42 -10.56
C THR A 172 -1.69 10.29 -9.33
N PHE A 173 -0.66 10.41 -8.46
CA PHE A 173 -0.71 11.29 -7.28
C PHE A 173 -0.72 12.80 -7.65
N LEU A 174 -0.33 13.17 -8.87
CA LEU A 174 -0.42 14.55 -9.35
C LEU A 174 -1.86 15.03 -9.63
N GLN A 175 -2.84 14.14 -9.52
CA GLN A 175 -4.26 14.53 -9.49
C GLN A 175 -4.70 15.05 -8.11
N LEU A 176 -3.85 14.87 -7.06
CA LEU A 176 -4.17 15.28 -5.71
C LEU A 176 -3.67 16.71 -5.42
N HIS A 177 -4.45 17.46 -4.66
CA HIS A 177 -4.10 18.79 -4.12
C HIS A 177 -4.17 18.76 -2.60
N PRO A 178 -3.19 18.14 -1.91
CA PRO A 178 -3.25 17.95 -0.48
C PRO A 178 -2.99 19.24 0.30
N ALA A 179 -3.62 19.35 1.48
CA ALA A 179 -3.23 20.32 2.48
C ALA A 179 -1.94 19.87 3.19
N VAL A 180 -1.81 18.58 3.43
CA VAL A 180 -0.64 17.96 4.05
C VAL A 180 -0.18 16.79 3.18
N SER A 181 1.09 16.73 2.83
CA SER A 181 1.70 15.57 2.20
C SER A 181 2.78 14.95 3.08
N VAL A 182 2.91 13.63 2.98
CA VAL A 182 4.00 12.86 3.58
C VAL A 182 4.81 12.24 2.44
N ILE A 183 6.13 12.43 2.42
CA ILE A 183 7.05 11.86 1.44
C ILE A 183 8.03 10.94 2.19
N LEU A 184 7.80 9.64 2.09
CA LEU A 184 8.52 8.64 2.88
C LEU A 184 9.93 8.38 2.36
N ASN A 185 10.05 8.18 1.06
CA ASN A 185 11.30 7.90 0.37
C ASN A 185 11.10 8.02 -1.13
N ILE A 186 12.21 8.16 -1.86
CA ILE A 186 12.27 8.09 -3.32
C ILE A 186 13.36 7.09 -3.68
N ASP A 187 12.99 6.02 -4.36
CA ASP A 187 13.86 4.94 -4.82
C ASP A 187 13.62 4.65 -6.31
N ALA A 188 14.50 3.83 -6.89
CA ALA A 188 14.46 3.45 -8.31
C ALA A 188 13.37 2.38 -8.56
N ASP A 189 12.11 2.78 -8.62
CA ASP A 189 11.00 1.93 -9.05
C ASP A 189 10.25 2.56 -10.23
N HIS A 190 9.42 1.76 -10.90
CA HIS A 190 8.61 2.21 -12.04
C HIS A 190 9.43 2.88 -13.18
N LEU A 191 10.67 2.41 -13.42
CA LEU A 191 11.55 2.94 -14.45
C LEU A 191 11.05 2.66 -15.88
N ASP A 192 10.10 1.74 -16.04
CA ASP A 192 9.31 1.56 -17.26
C ASP A 192 8.56 2.83 -17.66
N TYR A 193 8.05 3.58 -16.68
CA TYR A 193 7.37 4.86 -16.85
C TYR A 193 8.35 6.05 -16.72
N PHE A 194 8.99 6.22 -15.58
CA PHE A 194 9.81 7.39 -15.27
C PHE A 194 11.12 7.49 -16.03
N LYS A 195 11.68 6.37 -16.51
CA LYS A 195 12.94 6.22 -17.23
C LYS A 195 14.19 6.46 -16.35
N THR A 196 14.19 7.45 -15.48
CA THR A 196 15.31 7.80 -14.59
C THR A 196 14.81 8.17 -13.20
N VAL A 197 15.66 8.03 -12.19
CA VAL A 197 15.37 8.47 -10.82
C VAL A 197 15.16 9.98 -10.75
N ASP A 198 15.87 10.75 -11.55
CA ASP A 198 15.70 12.22 -11.60
C ASP A 198 14.30 12.63 -12.07
N ASN A 199 13.67 11.84 -12.93
CA ASN A 199 12.28 12.08 -13.32
C ASN A 199 11.30 11.74 -12.18
N ILE A 200 11.59 10.71 -11.37
CA ILE A 200 10.84 10.42 -10.15
C ILE A 200 10.93 11.62 -9.20
N VAL A 201 12.15 12.13 -8.94
CA VAL A 201 12.36 13.32 -8.08
C VAL A 201 11.58 14.53 -8.58
N LYS A 202 11.56 14.78 -9.89
CA LYS A 202 10.77 15.90 -10.49
C LYS A 202 9.28 15.71 -10.28
N SER A 203 8.77 14.50 -10.42
CA SER A 203 7.36 14.20 -10.19
C SER A 203 6.97 14.40 -8.71
N PHE A 204 7.80 13.95 -7.78
CA PHE A 204 7.61 14.24 -6.35
C PHE A 204 7.74 15.73 -6.01
N HIS A 205 8.61 16.47 -6.70
CA HIS A 205 8.70 17.93 -6.56
C HIS A 205 7.38 18.59 -6.96
N GLN A 206 6.82 18.24 -8.12
CA GLN A 206 5.53 18.74 -8.58
C GLN A 206 4.41 18.40 -7.59
N PHE A 207 4.39 17.16 -7.04
CA PHE A 207 3.46 16.80 -5.98
C PHE A 207 3.62 17.67 -4.73
N GLY A 208 4.86 17.97 -4.34
CA GLY A 208 5.16 18.91 -3.25
C GLY A 208 4.67 20.33 -3.53
N GLU A 209 4.80 20.84 -4.78
CA GLU A 209 4.29 22.14 -5.20
C GLU A 209 2.77 22.24 -5.09
N GLN A 210 2.04 21.13 -5.29
CA GLN A 210 0.59 21.05 -5.12
C GLN A 210 0.15 21.00 -3.66
N THR A 211 1.08 20.82 -2.70
CA THR A 211 0.79 20.77 -1.27
C THR A 211 0.66 22.19 -0.71
N SER A 212 -0.49 22.50 -0.11
CA SER A 212 -0.79 23.89 0.25
C SER A 212 -0.29 24.35 1.62
N GLN A 213 -0.07 23.45 2.59
CA GLN A 213 0.23 23.83 3.98
C GLN A 213 1.54 23.20 4.50
N LEU A 214 1.68 21.87 4.43
CA LEU A 214 2.73 21.14 5.12
C LEU A 214 3.22 19.94 4.30
N VAL A 215 4.54 19.80 4.17
CA VAL A 215 5.19 18.58 3.68
C VAL A 215 6.00 17.97 4.82
N VAL A 216 5.64 16.75 5.20
CA VAL A 216 6.39 15.89 6.12
C VAL A 216 7.29 14.99 5.28
N VAL A 217 8.60 15.10 5.41
CA VAL A 217 9.56 14.44 4.49
C VAL A 217 10.65 13.71 5.27
N ASN A 218 11.08 12.58 4.74
CA ASN A 218 12.22 11.84 5.29
C ASN A 218 13.52 12.58 5.01
N GLY A 219 14.11 13.22 6.05
CA GLY A 219 15.33 13.98 5.94
C GLY A 219 16.59 13.15 5.74
N ASP A 220 16.52 11.85 6.00
CA ASP A 220 17.63 10.92 5.74
C ASP A 220 17.66 10.40 4.30
N ASN A 221 16.56 10.60 3.54
CA ASN A 221 16.51 10.23 2.14
C ASN A 221 16.88 11.42 1.24
N ALA A 222 18.08 11.38 0.67
CA ALA A 222 18.62 12.49 -0.13
C ALA A 222 17.73 12.90 -1.31
N LYS A 223 17.07 11.94 -1.97
CA LYS A 223 16.19 12.20 -3.11
C LYS A 223 14.86 12.80 -2.69
N ALA A 224 14.30 12.37 -1.55
CA ALA A 224 13.13 13.00 -0.97
C ALA A 224 13.44 14.45 -0.56
N MET A 225 14.58 14.70 0.06
CA MET A 225 15.03 16.08 0.39
C MET A 225 15.31 16.93 -0.84
N GLU A 226 15.79 16.34 -1.92
CA GLU A 226 15.96 17.04 -3.21
C GLU A 226 14.60 17.48 -3.77
N SER A 227 13.57 16.62 -3.68
CA SER A 227 12.21 16.89 -4.20
C SER A 227 11.49 18.04 -3.47
N VAL A 228 11.87 18.39 -2.25
CA VAL A 228 11.18 19.45 -1.48
C VAL A 228 11.91 20.79 -1.50
N ARG A 229 13.00 20.91 -2.23
CA ARG A 229 13.77 22.18 -2.32
C ARG A 229 12.97 23.29 -2.98
N GLY A 230 12.87 24.44 -2.30
CA GLY A 230 12.21 25.63 -2.83
C GLY A 230 10.69 25.63 -2.77
N LEU A 231 10.06 24.61 -2.16
CA LEU A 231 8.62 24.58 -1.98
C LEU A 231 8.15 25.70 -1.04
N GLN A 232 6.91 26.19 -1.25
CA GLN A 232 6.32 27.25 -0.42
C GLN A 232 5.66 26.67 0.85
N ALA A 233 5.22 25.43 0.82
CA ALA A 233 4.66 24.74 1.99
C ALA A 233 5.70 24.63 3.11
N LYS A 234 5.24 24.60 4.37
CA LYS A 234 6.12 24.34 5.51
C LYS A 234 6.71 22.93 5.38
N ILE A 235 8.04 22.82 5.53
CA ILE A 235 8.73 21.53 5.54
C ILE A 235 8.96 21.12 7.00
N VAL A 236 8.65 19.85 7.29
CA VAL A 236 8.94 19.18 8.55
C VAL A 236 9.63 17.86 8.22
N THR A 237 10.78 17.62 8.83
CA THR A 237 11.60 16.42 8.57
C THR A 237 11.39 15.35 9.61
N PHE A 238 11.45 14.09 9.18
CA PHE A 238 11.54 12.94 10.05
C PHE A 238 12.65 11.99 9.58
N GLY A 239 13.16 11.18 10.46
CA GLY A 239 14.20 10.20 10.11
C GLY A 239 14.81 9.55 11.34
N MET A 240 15.92 8.82 11.13
CA MET A 240 16.67 8.16 12.23
C MET A 240 17.65 9.13 12.92
N LYS A 241 18.12 10.15 12.22
CA LYS A 241 19.14 11.06 12.73
C LYS A 241 18.51 12.22 13.49
N ASP A 242 19.20 12.68 14.53
CA ASP A 242 18.83 13.82 15.37
C ASP A 242 18.92 15.19 14.67
N THR A 243 19.35 15.19 13.43
CA THR A 243 19.28 16.35 12.53
C THR A 243 17.89 16.59 11.95
N ASN A 244 16.98 15.64 12.09
CA ASN A 244 15.58 15.77 11.70
C ASN A 244 14.76 16.46 12.80
N ASP A 245 13.58 16.97 12.45
CA ASP A 245 12.63 17.51 13.43
C ASP A 245 12.07 16.41 14.33
N TYR A 246 11.69 15.25 13.74
CA TYR A 246 11.24 14.05 14.45
C TYR A 246 12.20 12.89 14.25
N TYR A 247 12.64 12.29 15.35
CA TYR A 247 13.60 11.18 15.31
C TYR A 247 13.47 10.29 16.57
N PRO A 248 13.98 9.06 16.53
CA PRO A 248 13.97 8.16 17.68
C PRO A 248 15.17 8.45 18.59
N THR A 249 14.96 8.32 19.90
CA THR A 249 16.02 8.26 20.91
C THR A 249 15.76 7.08 21.84
N GLU A 250 16.73 6.73 22.67
CA GLU A 250 16.60 5.65 23.65
C GLU A 250 16.04 4.36 23.03
N MET A 251 16.57 3.98 21.86
CA MET A 251 16.23 2.71 21.23
C MET A 251 16.70 1.55 22.12
N ASN A 252 16.01 0.42 22.03
CA ASN A 252 16.47 -0.80 22.70
C ASN A 252 17.87 -1.17 22.21
N GLU A 253 18.73 -1.61 23.13
CA GLU A 253 20.11 -2.03 22.83
C GLU A 253 20.17 -3.43 22.18
N GLU A 254 19.11 -4.22 22.36
CA GLU A 254 19.00 -5.56 21.77
C GLU A 254 18.59 -5.48 20.31
N ASP A 255 19.27 -6.22 19.44
CA ASP A 255 18.94 -6.33 18.02
C ASP A 255 17.69 -7.23 17.84
N THR A 256 16.54 -6.66 18.20
CA THR A 256 15.22 -7.32 18.12
C THR A 256 14.51 -6.98 16.82
N ALA A 257 13.53 -7.81 16.42
CA ALA A 257 12.75 -7.59 15.22
C ALA A 257 11.76 -6.42 15.35
N CYS A 258 11.30 -6.13 16.57
CA CYS A 258 10.36 -5.04 16.87
C CYS A 258 11.08 -3.91 17.59
N GLU A 259 10.79 -2.70 17.18
CA GLU A 259 11.49 -1.52 17.66
C GLU A 259 10.78 -0.90 18.86
N ASP A 260 11.56 -0.56 19.87
CA ASP A 260 11.14 0.16 21.07
C ASP A 260 12.00 1.41 21.22
N PHE A 261 11.39 2.60 21.11
CA PHE A 261 12.09 3.88 21.06
C PHE A 261 11.30 5.00 21.72
N THR A 262 11.98 6.06 22.12
CA THR A 262 11.36 7.31 22.52
C THR A 262 11.23 8.23 21.29
N LEU A 263 9.99 8.60 20.93
CA LEU A 263 9.75 9.59 19.90
C LEU A 263 10.18 10.97 20.41
N THR A 264 11.04 11.64 19.66
CA THR A 264 11.61 12.94 20.04
C THR A 264 11.33 13.98 18.94
N TYR A 265 10.96 15.21 19.34
CA TYR A 265 10.72 16.37 18.48
C TYR A 265 11.59 17.53 18.93
N HIS A 266 12.52 17.99 18.10
CA HIS A 266 13.47 19.07 18.41
C HIS A 266 14.13 18.93 19.79
N GLY A 267 14.50 17.71 20.19
CA GLY A 267 15.12 17.40 21.49
C GLY A 267 14.13 17.19 22.64
N GLU A 268 12.83 17.47 22.45
CA GLU A 268 11.79 17.20 23.43
C GLU A 268 11.28 15.75 23.27
N LYS A 269 11.28 14.97 24.35
CA LYS A 269 10.75 13.61 24.39
C LYS A 269 9.22 13.66 24.41
N LEU A 270 8.59 13.17 23.35
CA LEU A 270 7.12 13.14 23.23
C LEU A 270 6.52 11.91 23.93
N GLY A 271 7.21 10.78 23.94
CA GLY A 271 6.76 9.57 24.61
C GLY A 271 7.40 8.30 24.07
N ARG A 272 7.16 7.19 24.77
CA ARG A 272 7.67 5.85 24.42
C ARG A 272 6.75 5.17 23.42
N VAL A 273 7.31 4.59 22.38
CA VAL A 273 6.62 3.79 21.36
C VAL A 273 7.22 2.39 21.36
N ASN A 274 6.40 1.38 21.63
CA ASN A 274 6.78 -0.03 21.61
C ASN A 274 6.07 -0.68 20.41
N LEU A 275 6.71 -0.70 19.25
CA LEU A 275 6.11 -1.27 18.05
C LEU A 275 6.02 -2.79 18.15
N ILE A 276 4.88 -3.35 17.77
CA ILE A 276 4.66 -4.79 17.67
C ILE A 276 4.76 -5.31 16.23
N VAL A 277 4.85 -4.39 15.26
CA VAL A 277 5.14 -4.72 13.85
C VAL A 277 6.65 -4.66 13.62
N PRO A 278 7.23 -5.66 12.93
CA PRO A 278 8.68 -5.80 12.86
C PRO A 278 9.32 -4.83 11.86
N GLY A 279 10.57 -4.47 12.14
CA GLY A 279 11.50 -3.85 11.22
C GLY A 279 11.69 -2.35 11.37
N GLU A 280 12.93 -1.90 11.20
CA GLU A 280 13.33 -0.49 11.21
C GLU A 280 12.52 0.36 10.21
N HIS A 281 12.16 -0.21 9.05
CA HIS A 281 11.30 0.46 8.09
C HIS A 281 9.91 0.80 8.68
N ASN A 282 9.38 -0.03 9.58
CA ASN A 282 8.11 0.26 10.27
C ASN A 282 8.30 1.31 11.38
N MET A 283 9.48 1.40 11.99
CA MET A 283 9.80 2.53 12.88
C MET A 283 9.80 3.84 12.10
N LEU A 284 10.43 3.90 10.92
CA LEU A 284 10.39 5.08 10.06
C LEU A 284 8.96 5.43 9.62
N ASN A 285 8.14 4.44 9.27
CA ASN A 285 6.72 4.64 8.95
C ASN A 285 5.95 5.22 10.15
N ALA A 286 6.23 4.72 11.36
CA ALA A 286 5.61 5.18 12.60
C ALA A 286 6.02 6.63 12.93
N ILE A 287 7.30 6.99 12.78
CA ILE A 287 7.78 8.36 13.00
C ILE A 287 7.14 9.32 11.98
N ALA A 288 7.01 8.91 10.71
CA ALA A 288 6.33 9.70 9.67
C ALA A 288 4.86 9.96 10.02
N ALA A 289 4.13 8.90 10.43
CA ALA A 289 2.74 9.00 10.87
C ALA A 289 2.59 9.87 12.11
N ALA A 290 3.52 9.71 13.08
CA ALA A 290 3.56 10.53 14.31
C ALA A 290 3.79 12.00 14.00
N ALA A 291 4.76 12.32 13.13
CA ALA A 291 5.05 13.70 12.73
C ALA A 291 3.84 14.36 12.08
N ALA A 292 3.19 13.67 11.13
CA ALA A 292 1.99 14.18 10.48
C ALA A 292 0.83 14.37 11.49
N ALA A 293 0.58 13.38 12.37
CA ALA A 293 -0.49 13.45 13.36
C ALA A 293 -0.26 14.56 14.39
N HIS A 294 0.97 14.72 14.90
CA HIS A 294 1.34 15.78 15.84
C HIS A 294 1.15 17.16 15.21
N CYS A 295 1.58 17.35 13.95
CA CYS A 295 1.34 18.59 13.20
C CYS A 295 -0.16 18.86 12.97
N LEU A 296 -1.01 17.81 12.95
CA LEU A 296 -2.46 17.92 12.86
C LEU A 296 -3.14 18.15 14.21
N GLY A 297 -2.37 18.20 15.31
CA GLY A 297 -2.84 18.53 16.66
C GLY A 297 -3.23 17.34 17.52
N VAL A 298 -2.81 16.12 17.18
CA VAL A 298 -3.00 14.95 18.06
C VAL A 298 -2.00 15.00 19.20
N ALA A 299 -2.47 14.74 20.41
CA ALA A 299 -1.62 14.73 21.61
C ALA A 299 -0.56 13.60 21.53
N PRO A 300 0.68 13.87 21.99
CA PRO A 300 1.78 12.89 21.92
C PRO A 300 1.48 11.55 22.60
N GLU A 301 0.77 11.58 23.72
CA GLU A 301 0.42 10.36 24.47
C GLU A 301 -0.51 9.45 23.65
N VAL A 302 -1.44 10.03 22.91
CA VAL A 302 -2.34 9.29 22.00
C VAL A 302 -1.53 8.70 20.84
N ILE A 303 -0.67 9.52 20.23
CA ILE A 303 0.20 9.06 19.13
C ILE A 303 1.01 7.83 19.56
N CYS A 304 1.76 7.94 20.66
CA CYS A 304 2.63 6.86 21.12
C CYS A 304 1.83 5.61 21.53
N SER A 305 0.71 5.79 22.23
CA SER A 305 -0.15 4.68 22.67
C SER A 305 -0.78 3.95 21.48
N THR A 306 -1.23 4.66 20.45
CA THR A 306 -1.87 4.06 19.27
C THR A 306 -0.85 3.32 18.42
N LEU A 307 0.31 3.93 18.14
CA LEU A 307 1.38 3.28 17.40
C LEU A 307 1.86 1.99 18.07
N GLY A 308 1.94 1.97 19.41
CA GLY A 308 2.29 0.77 20.18
C GLY A 308 1.24 -0.35 20.14
N LYS A 309 0.03 -0.09 19.66
CA LYS A 309 -1.05 -1.06 19.50
C LYS A 309 -1.31 -1.45 18.04
N PHE A 310 -0.63 -0.80 17.10
CA PHE A 310 -0.81 -1.04 15.67
C PHE A 310 -0.41 -2.46 15.28
N THR A 311 -1.36 -3.26 14.82
CA THR A 311 -1.18 -4.69 14.51
C THR A 311 -0.80 -4.99 13.06
N GLY A 312 -0.55 -3.94 12.25
CA GLY A 312 -0.22 -4.08 10.83
C GLY A 312 -1.40 -3.91 9.89
N VAL A 313 -1.15 -4.18 8.63
CA VAL A 313 -2.12 -4.15 7.53
C VAL A 313 -2.13 -5.53 6.87
N HIS A 314 -3.26 -5.93 6.31
CA HIS A 314 -3.36 -7.17 5.54
C HIS A 314 -2.27 -7.25 4.48
N ARG A 315 -1.60 -8.39 4.41
CA ARG A 315 -0.45 -8.62 3.55
C ARG A 315 0.77 -7.72 3.83
N ARG A 316 0.99 -7.27 5.09
CA ARG A 316 2.21 -6.58 5.55
C ARG A 316 2.75 -7.31 6.77
N PHE A 317 3.59 -8.30 6.55
CA PHE A 317 4.05 -9.28 7.54
C PHE A 317 2.87 -9.86 8.35
N GLU A 318 1.80 -10.22 7.66
CA GLU A 318 0.57 -10.72 8.29
C GLU A 318 0.75 -12.16 8.72
N VAL A 319 0.73 -12.42 10.01
CA VAL A 319 0.76 -13.79 10.54
C VAL A 319 -0.63 -14.41 10.39
N LEU A 320 -0.73 -15.41 9.52
CA LEU A 320 -1.98 -16.13 9.22
C LEU A 320 -2.29 -17.21 10.26
N GLY A 321 -1.28 -17.64 11.00
CA GLY A 321 -1.42 -18.58 12.09
C GLY A 321 -0.16 -19.38 12.39
N LYS A 322 -0.26 -20.21 13.44
CA LYS A 322 0.77 -21.18 13.85
C LYS A 322 0.17 -22.58 13.83
N PHE A 323 0.75 -23.46 13.05
CA PHE A 323 0.25 -24.81 12.77
C PHE A 323 1.38 -25.82 13.00
N GLU A 324 1.17 -26.81 13.88
CA GLU A 324 2.18 -27.84 14.22
C GLU A 324 3.54 -27.22 14.64
N GLY A 325 3.51 -26.04 15.22
CA GLY A 325 4.69 -25.28 15.61
C GLY A 325 5.34 -24.43 14.51
N VAL A 326 4.88 -24.52 13.26
CA VAL A 326 5.31 -23.71 12.13
C VAL A 326 4.44 -22.44 12.04
N THR A 327 5.06 -21.27 11.92
CA THR A 327 4.35 -20.01 11.67
C THR A 327 4.20 -19.78 10.18
N VAL A 328 3.00 -19.39 9.72
CA VAL A 328 2.75 -19.02 8.32
C VAL A 328 2.40 -17.55 8.28
N ALA A 329 3.08 -16.78 7.42
CA ALA A 329 2.86 -15.36 7.22
C ALA A 329 2.86 -14.98 5.74
N ASP A 330 2.25 -13.83 5.40
CA ASP A 330 2.22 -13.26 4.04
C ASP A 330 2.67 -11.81 4.04
N ASP A 331 3.44 -11.42 3.03
CA ASP A 331 3.85 -10.04 2.81
C ASP A 331 3.79 -9.65 1.34
N PHE A 332 3.42 -8.41 1.08
CA PHE A 332 3.28 -7.85 -0.27
C PHE A 332 4.62 -7.45 -0.90
N ALA A 333 5.74 -7.56 -0.18
CA ALA A 333 7.07 -7.18 -0.66
C ALA A 333 7.39 -7.81 -2.02
N HIS A 334 7.71 -6.98 -2.98
CA HIS A 334 7.94 -7.38 -4.37
C HIS A 334 9.02 -6.55 -5.06
N HIS A 335 9.67 -5.66 -4.35
CA HIS A 335 10.87 -4.92 -4.76
C HIS A 335 12.07 -5.38 -3.92
N PRO A 336 13.31 -5.43 -4.46
CA PRO A 336 14.48 -5.88 -3.69
C PRO A 336 14.68 -5.16 -2.35
N THR A 337 14.47 -3.85 -2.32
CA THR A 337 14.55 -3.03 -1.09
C THR A 337 13.54 -3.51 -0.04
N GLU A 338 12.28 -3.78 -0.45
CA GLU A 338 11.23 -4.28 0.45
C GLU A 338 11.55 -5.70 0.94
N LEU A 339 11.99 -6.58 0.03
CA LEU A 339 12.39 -7.95 0.36
C LEU A 339 13.54 -7.96 1.37
N THR A 340 14.57 -7.13 1.15
CA THR A 340 15.69 -7.00 2.08
C THR A 340 15.21 -6.59 3.48
N ALA A 341 14.34 -5.58 3.56
CA ALA A 341 13.82 -5.08 4.84
C ALA A 341 13.00 -6.15 5.58
N VAL A 342 12.06 -6.80 4.88
CA VAL A 342 11.17 -7.82 5.45
C VAL A 342 11.94 -9.08 5.86
N LEU A 343 12.83 -9.59 4.98
CA LEU A 343 13.60 -10.79 5.25
C LEU A 343 14.62 -10.58 6.37
N THR A 344 15.31 -9.43 6.40
CA THR A 344 16.21 -9.08 7.51
C THR A 344 15.46 -9.05 8.84
N SER A 345 14.26 -8.47 8.86
CA SER A 345 13.40 -8.46 10.06
C SER A 345 12.98 -9.88 10.46
N ALA A 346 12.58 -10.71 9.50
CA ALA A 346 12.20 -12.10 9.75
C ALA A 346 13.35 -12.92 10.38
N MET A 347 14.58 -12.74 9.89
CA MET A 347 15.77 -13.41 10.43
C MET A 347 16.08 -13.03 11.88
N LYS A 348 15.68 -11.84 12.33
CA LYS A 348 15.84 -11.38 13.74
C LYS A 348 14.73 -11.86 14.67
N MET A 349 13.65 -12.45 14.18
CA MET A 349 12.49 -12.87 15.00
C MET A 349 12.71 -14.17 15.79
N GLY A 350 13.88 -14.77 15.70
CA GLY A 350 14.24 -15.97 16.46
C GLY A 350 13.55 -17.25 15.99
N TYR A 351 13.05 -17.30 14.77
CA TYR A 351 12.61 -18.55 14.14
C TYR A 351 13.79 -19.51 13.95
N ARG A 352 13.51 -20.80 13.98
CA ARG A 352 14.53 -21.84 13.78
C ARG A 352 15.12 -21.74 12.36
N GLN A 353 14.27 -21.59 11.37
CA GLN A 353 14.60 -21.30 9.96
C GLN A 353 13.51 -20.48 9.31
N VAL A 354 13.88 -19.66 8.33
CA VAL A 354 12.98 -18.82 7.53
C VAL A 354 12.91 -19.38 6.10
N TRP A 355 11.70 -19.79 5.72
CA TRP A 355 11.35 -20.25 4.37
C TRP A 355 10.69 -19.10 3.63
N ALA A 356 11.40 -18.46 2.70
CA ALA A 356 10.83 -17.47 1.81
C ALA A 356 10.18 -18.14 0.60
N VAL A 357 8.90 -17.90 0.37
CA VAL A 357 8.14 -18.36 -0.80
C VAL A 357 7.84 -17.15 -1.66
N PHE A 358 8.58 -16.94 -2.74
CA PHE A 358 8.57 -15.71 -3.51
C PHE A 358 7.94 -15.86 -4.90
N GLN A 359 7.08 -14.89 -5.28
CA GLN A 359 6.58 -14.72 -6.64
C GLN A 359 7.17 -13.46 -7.25
N PRO A 360 8.08 -13.56 -8.23
CA PRO A 360 8.55 -12.39 -8.95
C PRO A 360 7.39 -11.65 -9.65
N HIS A 361 7.41 -10.33 -9.60
CA HIS A 361 6.31 -9.52 -10.11
C HIS A 361 6.80 -8.59 -11.20
N THR A 362 6.34 -8.84 -12.41
CA THR A 362 6.62 -8.39 -13.75
C THR A 362 7.99 -8.81 -14.32
N TYR A 363 7.99 -9.04 -15.63
CA TYR A 363 9.20 -9.41 -16.37
C TYR A 363 10.23 -8.28 -16.39
N SER A 364 9.77 -7.05 -16.63
CA SER A 364 10.64 -5.88 -16.70
C SER A 364 11.39 -5.64 -15.39
N ARG A 365 10.70 -5.70 -14.24
CA ARG A 365 11.31 -5.52 -12.93
C ARG A 365 12.29 -6.65 -12.62
N THR A 366 11.90 -7.90 -12.87
CA THR A 366 12.77 -9.06 -12.63
C THR A 366 14.04 -8.97 -13.47
N TYR A 367 13.93 -8.55 -14.74
CA TYR A 367 15.09 -8.39 -15.62
C TYR A 367 16.00 -7.25 -15.16
N ASN A 368 15.43 -6.07 -14.91
CA ASN A 368 16.21 -4.87 -14.60
C ASN A 368 16.90 -4.92 -13.23
N LEU A 369 16.32 -5.63 -12.26
CA LEU A 369 16.81 -5.71 -10.88
C LEU A 369 17.28 -7.14 -10.50
N LEU A 370 17.71 -7.93 -11.49
CA LEU A 370 18.01 -9.35 -11.30
C LEU A 370 19.07 -9.60 -10.22
N GLU A 371 20.15 -8.81 -10.21
CA GLU A 371 21.22 -8.93 -9.21
C GLU A 371 20.75 -8.48 -7.82
N ASP A 372 19.96 -7.40 -7.74
CA ASP A 372 19.42 -6.90 -6.48
C ASP A 372 18.43 -7.91 -5.87
N PHE A 373 17.60 -8.56 -6.71
CA PHE A 373 16.76 -9.67 -6.28
C PHE A 373 17.58 -10.84 -5.76
N ALA A 374 18.64 -11.25 -6.48
CA ALA A 374 19.48 -12.35 -6.05
C ALA A 374 20.13 -12.05 -4.68
N GLN A 375 20.59 -10.83 -4.44
CA GLN A 375 21.14 -10.40 -3.16
C GLN A 375 20.09 -10.45 -2.04
N ALA A 376 18.91 -9.85 -2.25
CA ALA A 376 17.85 -9.83 -1.26
C ALA A 376 17.34 -11.24 -0.91
N LEU A 377 17.15 -12.08 -1.93
CA LEU A 377 16.65 -13.45 -1.79
C LEU A 377 17.69 -14.47 -1.27
N SER A 378 18.93 -14.05 -1.08
CA SER A 378 19.97 -14.83 -0.40
C SER A 378 19.95 -14.67 1.13
N ILE A 379 19.08 -13.81 1.68
CA ILE A 379 18.98 -13.54 3.12
C ILE A 379 18.33 -14.70 3.89
N PRO A 380 17.19 -15.29 3.45
CA PRO A 380 16.53 -16.36 4.19
C PRO A 380 17.29 -17.68 4.14
N ASP A 381 16.99 -18.58 5.08
CA ASP A 381 17.61 -19.92 5.11
C ASP A 381 17.22 -20.76 3.91
N HIS A 382 15.98 -20.61 3.44
CA HIS A 382 15.44 -21.35 2.28
C HIS A 382 14.66 -20.43 1.36
N LEU A 383 14.89 -20.56 0.05
CA LEU A 383 14.14 -19.85 -0.98
C LEU A 383 13.39 -20.84 -1.88
N VAL A 384 12.08 -20.65 -1.97
CA VAL A 384 11.19 -21.35 -2.90
C VAL A 384 10.52 -20.30 -3.78
N MET A 385 10.52 -20.51 -5.08
CA MET A 385 9.94 -19.55 -6.03
C MET A 385 8.84 -20.16 -6.88
N THR A 386 7.97 -19.31 -7.40
CA THR A 386 7.03 -19.67 -8.46
C THR A 386 7.31 -18.87 -9.73
N GLU A 387 6.53 -19.11 -10.79
CA GLU A 387 6.65 -18.40 -12.05
C GLU A 387 6.45 -16.88 -11.89
N ILE A 388 7.11 -16.11 -12.77
CA ILE A 388 6.97 -14.66 -12.82
C ILE A 388 5.52 -14.30 -13.14
N LEU A 389 4.89 -13.47 -12.33
CA LEU A 389 3.57 -12.92 -12.61
C LEU A 389 3.68 -11.77 -13.63
N ALA A 390 3.24 -12.02 -14.84
CA ALA A 390 3.35 -11.07 -15.96
C ALA A 390 2.52 -9.79 -15.77
N VAL A 391 1.38 -9.87 -15.05
CA VAL A 391 0.36 -8.81 -14.94
C VAL A 391 -0.17 -8.39 -16.32
N ARG A 392 0.45 -7.40 -16.97
CA ARG A 392 0.06 -6.88 -18.28
C ARG A 392 1.22 -6.88 -19.28
N GLU A 393 2.38 -7.41 -18.87
CA GLU A 393 3.58 -7.43 -19.70
C GLU A 393 3.67 -8.66 -20.58
N GLU A 394 4.24 -8.48 -21.76
CA GLU A 394 4.78 -9.56 -22.57
C GLU A 394 6.26 -9.76 -22.21
N ASN A 395 6.72 -11.00 -22.20
CA ASN A 395 8.13 -11.32 -21.91
C ASN A 395 9.06 -10.97 -23.08
N LYS A 396 9.39 -9.69 -23.21
CA LYS A 396 10.30 -9.18 -24.26
C LYS A 396 11.78 -9.41 -23.96
N TRP A 397 12.09 -9.73 -22.71
CA TRP A 397 13.47 -9.92 -22.24
C TRP A 397 13.89 -11.39 -22.22
N GLY A 398 12.95 -12.31 -22.43
CA GLY A 398 13.20 -13.75 -22.32
C GLY A 398 13.61 -14.20 -20.91
N ILE A 399 13.25 -13.43 -19.88
CA ILE A 399 13.56 -13.72 -18.47
C ILE A 399 12.57 -14.74 -17.89
N HIS A 400 13.08 -15.70 -17.12
CA HIS A 400 12.32 -16.73 -16.44
C HIS A 400 12.72 -16.83 -14.97
N THR A 401 11.88 -17.43 -14.15
CA THR A 401 12.19 -17.67 -12.73
C THR A 401 13.47 -18.51 -12.57
N SER A 402 13.74 -19.41 -13.51
CA SER A 402 14.98 -20.20 -13.53
C SER A 402 16.25 -19.36 -13.62
N ASP A 403 16.20 -18.18 -14.25
CA ASP A 403 17.35 -17.28 -14.37
C ASP A 403 17.68 -16.65 -13.01
N LEU A 404 16.64 -16.28 -12.25
CA LEU A 404 16.80 -15.80 -10.89
C LEU A 404 17.24 -16.93 -9.95
N ALA A 405 16.66 -18.12 -10.08
CA ALA A 405 17.04 -19.28 -9.29
C ALA A 405 18.52 -19.67 -9.48
N ALA A 406 19.03 -19.57 -10.69
CA ALA A 406 20.44 -19.84 -10.99
C ALA A 406 21.41 -18.89 -10.26
N LYS A 407 20.94 -17.70 -9.82
CA LYS A 407 21.75 -16.72 -9.08
C LYS A 407 21.70 -16.90 -7.56
N VAL A 408 20.75 -17.69 -7.04
CA VAL A 408 20.62 -17.95 -5.60
C VAL A 408 20.84 -19.43 -5.34
N PRO A 409 22.07 -19.85 -4.99
CA PRO A 409 22.39 -21.26 -4.76
C PRO A 409 21.50 -21.89 -3.69
N GLY A 410 20.99 -23.11 -3.97
CA GLY A 410 20.11 -23.82 -3.05
C GLY A 410 18.62 -23.44 -3.16
N SER A 411 18.27 -22.45 -3.96
CA SER A 411 16.86 -22.12 -4.24
C SER A 411 16.22 -23.19 -5.14
N VAL A 412 14.91 -23.34 -5.01
CA VAL A 412 14.07 -24.19 -5.85
C VAL A 412 12.90 -23.39 -6.41
N TRP A 413 12.34 -23.83 -7.52
CA TRP A 413 11.14 -23.20 -8.07
C TRP A 413 10.17 -24.24 -8.62
N PHE A 414 8.87 -23.89 -8.61
CA PHE A 414 7.79 -24.75 -9.08
C PHE A 414 6.78 -23.96 -9.91
N ASP A 415 6.05 -24.65 -10.75
CA ASP A 415 5.05 -24.11 -11.68
C ASP A 415 3.65 -24.00 -11.08
N SER A 416 3.45 -24.45 -9.82
CA SER A 416 2.15 -24.34 -9.14
C SER A 416 2.28 -24.15 -7.62
N PHE A 417 1.28 -23.50 -7.04
CA PHE A 417 1.20 -23.28 -5.59
C PHE A 417 1.01 -24.58 -4.80
N GLU A 418 0.36 -25.61 -5.39
CA GLU A 418 0.20 -26.91 -4.80
C GLU A 418 1.54 -27.59 -4.56
N LYS A 419 2.42 -27.60 -5.57
CA LYS A 419 3.76 -28.19 -5.45
C LYS A 419 4.62 -27.43 -4.43
N ILE A 420 4.49 -26.11 -4.38
CA ILE A 420 5.19 -25.28 -3.39
C ILE A 420 4.68 -25.63 -1.98
N ALA A 421 3.37 -25.65 -1.79
CA ALA A 421 2.76 -25.96 -0.49
C ALA A 421 3.18 -27.35 0.00
N ASP A 422 3.15 -28.36 -0.87
CA ASP A 422 3.55 -29.71 -0.52
C ASP A 422 5.05 -29.76 -0.14
N TYR A 423 5.90 -29.11 -0.92
CA TYR A 423 7.35 -29.07 -0.68
C TYR A 423 7.71 -28.40 0.66
N VAL A 424 7.16 -27.21 0.94
CA VAL A 424 7.50 -26.49 2.19
C VAL A 424 6.90 -27.20 3.40
N MET A 425 5.72 -27.79 3.28
CA MET A 425 5.08 -28.53 4.38
C MET A 425 5.70 -29.88 4.68
N GLU A 426 6.43 -30.47 3.74
CA GLU A 426 7.21 -31.69 3.95
C GLU A 426 8.50 -31.42 4.73
N LEU A 427 9.13 -30.26 4.49
CA LEU A 427 10.47 -29.94 5.01
C LEU A 427 10.47 -29.03 6.23
N ALA A 428 9.48 -28.12 6.36
CA ALA A 428 9.39 -27.21 7.49
C ALA A 428 9.15 -27.95 8.81
N GLN A 429 9.77 -27.50 9.87
CA GLN A 429 9.73 -28.12 11.20
C GLN A 429 9.20 -27.14 12.26
N PRO A 430 8.72 -27.61 13.40
CA PRO A 430 8.33 -26.75 14.50
C PRO A 430 9.39 -25.71 14.84
N GLY A 431 8.99 -24.46 14.95
CA GLY A 431 9.87 -23.30 15.13
C GLY A 431 10.21 -22.56 13.84
N ASP A 432 9.86 -23.06 12.67
CA ASP A 432 10.10 -22.38 11.41
C ASP A 432 9.03 -21.31 11.09
N LEU A 433 9.43 -20.35 10.24
CA LEU A 433 8.56 -19.41 9.56
C LEU A 433 8.46 -19.78 8.07
N ILE A 434 7.25 -19.91 7.55
CA ILE A 434 6.96 -19.90 6.13
C ILE A 434 6.39 -18.53 5.81
N LEU A 435 7.13 -17.74 5.00
CA LEU A 435 6.77 -16.37 4.63
C LEU A 435 6.57 -16.29 3.11
N THR A 436 5.32 -16.09 2.68
CA THR A 436 5.03 -15.81 1.27
C THR A 436 5.26 -14.35 0.97
N LEU A 437 5.85 -14.06 -0.20
CA LEU A 437 6.35 -12.74 -0.61
C LEU A 437 5.96 -12.44 -2.05
N GLY A 438 5.32 -11.29 -2.29
CA GLY A 438 5.01 -10.85 -3.65
C GLY A 438 3.78 -9.95 -3.78
N GLY A 439 3.83 -9.04 -4.76
CA GLY A 439 2.74 -8.10 -5.08
C GLY A 439 1.54 -8.72 -5.83
N GLY A 440 1.65 -10.00 -6.19
CA GLY A 440 0.65 -10.73 -6.96
C GLY A 440 -0.28 -11.61 -6.13
N ASP A 441 -0.54 -12.79 -6.65
CA ASP A 441 -1.49 -13.75 -6.07
C ASP A 441 -0.85 -14.83 -5.20
N ILE A 442 0.42 -14.68 -4.82
CA ILE A 442 1.17 -15.59 -3.94
C ILE A 442 0.48 -15.83 -2.58
N TYR A 443 -0.33 -14.87 -2.10
CA TYR A 443 -1.14 -15.05 -0.89
C TYR A 443 -2.07 -16.27 -0.98
N LYS A 444 -2.44 -16.72 -2.20
CA LYS A 444 -3.21 -17.95 -2.40
C LYS A 444 -2.40 -19.18 -1.99
N CYS A 445 -1.08 -19.15 -2.21
CA CYS A 445 -0.18 -20.20 -1.72
C CYS A 445 -0.17 -20.23 -0.19
N ALA A 446 -0.07 -19.06 0.47
CA ALA A 446 -0.15 -18.97 1.93
C ALA A 446 -1.47 -19.56 2.46
N ASN A 447 -2.60 -19.19 1.87
CA ASN A 447 -3.92 -19.72 2.24
C ASN A 447 -4.00 -21.22 2.03
N LEU A 448 -3.48 -21.75 0.91
CA LEU A 448 -3.43 -23.17 0.64
C LEU A 448 -2.61 -23.95 1.68
N ILE A 449 -1.46 -23.40 2.11
CA ILE A 449 -0.65 -23.98 3.18
C ILE A 449 -1.45 -24.03 4.49
N VAL A 450 -2.12 -22.92 4.84
CA VAL A 450 -2.99 -22.86 6.04
C VAL A 450 -4.12 -23.88 5.99
N GLU A 451 -4.80 -23.99 4.83
CA GLU A 451 -5.89 -24.97 4.64
C GLU A 451 -5.41 -26.42 4.78
N LYS A 452 -4.25 -26.74 4.17
CA LYS A 452 -3.63 -28.06 4.27
C LYS A 452 -3.23 -28.39 5.71
N TYR A 453 -2.65 -27.45 6.46
CA TYR A 453 -2.35 -27.65 7.88
C TYR A 453 -3.62 -27.88 8.71
N LYS A 454 -4.68 -27.09 8.49
CA LYS A 454 -5.97 -27.30 9.17
C LYS A 454 -6.57 -28.66 8.87
N ALA A 455 -6.46 -29.13 7.62
CA ALA A 455 -6.97 -30.45 7.21
C ALA A 455 -6.18 -31.63 7.84
N ARG A 456 -4.90 -31.44 8.22
CA ARG A 456 -4.12 -32.45 8.96
C ARG A 456 -4.51 -32.57 10.43
N GLN A 457 -5.15 -31.56 11.00
CA GLN A 457 -5.57 -31.52 12.40
C GLN A 457 -6.97 -32.10 12.63
N LEU A 458 -7.73 -32.39 11.55
CA LEU A 458 -9.03 -33.04 11.56
C LEU A 458 -8.91 -34.57 11.36
#